data_898a6ca962fde0e229406877e9f6a486
#
_entry.id   898a6ca962fde0e229406877e9f6a486
#
_cell.length_a   1.000
_cell.length_b   1.000
_cell.length_c   1.000
_cell.angle_alpha   90.00
_cell.angle_beta   90.00
_cell.angle_gamma   90.00
#
_symmetry.space_group_name_H-M   'P 1'
#
loop_
_entity.id
_entity.type
_entity.pdbx_description
1 polymer ?
#
loop_
_entity_poly.entity_id
_entity_poly.type
_entity_poly.pdbx_seq_one_letter_code
_entity_poly.pdbx_strand_id
1 'polypeptide(L)'
;VYYHASYLGKPHDYLWISSTSPALMYEELRKAYDATADRIWLLNAGDIKACEPAVDLFLAMAYDIDRFDYANAADYQARTLSRIFGSQYYDTFREITATFYDLAFQRKPELMGWGYQWATDKHGRERNTDTDFSCANYREASRRIAEYDRIGKLVEKVMTNLPEIEKPAFYQLLYYPVRASEQLNKMILDGQRNRWYARQ
;
A
#
# COMPACT_ATOMS: atom_id res chain seq x y z
N VAL A 1 8.28 -13.08 -17.59
CA VAL A 1 7.60 -12.78 -16.31
C VAL A 1 6.27 -12.11 -16.59
N TYR A 2 5.22 -12.47 -15.83
CA TYR A 2 3.96 -11.75 -15.77
C TYR A 2 3.69 -11.40 -14.31
N TYR A 3 3.76 -10.10 -13.97
CA TYR A 3 3.62 -9.60 -12.61
C TYR A 3 2.36 -8.76 -12.45
N HIS A 4 1.69 -8.85 -11.30
CA HIS A 4 0.49 -8.11 -10.99
C HIS A 4 0.79 -7.01 -9.96
N ALA A 5 0.78 -5.74 -10.39
CA ALA A 5 0.70 -4.59 -9.49
C ALA A 5 -0.75 -4.24 -9.11
N SER A 6 -1.72 -4.81 -9.86
CA SER A 6 -3.14 -4.76 -9.58
C SER A 6 -3.76 -6.11 -9.92
N TYR A 7 -4.73 -6.57 -9.14
CA TYR A 7 -5.36 -7.85 -9.33
C TYR A 7 -6.89 -7.74 -9.21
N LEU A 8 -7.58 -7.88 -10.35
CA LEU A 8 -9.03 -7.96 -10.39
C LEU A 8 -9.47 -9.40 -10.17
N GLY A 9 -10.02 -9.68 -9.00
CA GLY A 9 -10.44 -11.03 -8.65
C GLY A 9 -10.90 -11.11 -7.21
N LYS A 10 -10.83 -12.32 -6.63
CA LYS A 10 -11.04 -12.55 -5.20
C LYS A 10 -9.78 -13.16 -4.59
N PRO A 11 -9.27 -12.59 -3.52
CA PRO A 11 -9.74 -11.38 -2.84
C PRO A 11 -9.48 -10.12 -3.70
N HIS A 12 -10.32 -9.11 -3.53
CA HIS A 12 -10.05 -7.78 -4.10
C HIS A 12 -8.82 -7.19 -3.41
N ASP A 13 -7.78 -6.91 -4.15
CA ASP A 13 -6.51 -6.43 -3.60
C ASP A 13 -5.81 -5.49 -4.57
N TYR A 14 -5.20 -4.43 -4.04
CA TYR A 14 -4.47 -3.38 -4.76
C TYR A 14 -5.12 -2.91 -6.07
N LEU A 15 -6.45 -2.79 -6.06
CA LEU A 15 -7.20 -2.34 -7.23
C LEU A 15 -7.16 -0.81 -7.39
N TRP A 16 -7.23 -0.08 -6.27
CA TRP A 16 -7.31 1.38 -6.23
C TRP A 16 -6.31 2.02 -5.24
N ILE A 17 -5.60 1.22 -4.47
CA ILE A 17 -4.49 1.62 -3.60
C ILE A 17 -3.27 0.78 -3.98
N SER A 18 -2.19 1.44 -4.40
CA SER A 18 -0.91 0.77 -4.70
C SER A 18 -0.24 0.35 -3.40
N SER A 19 -0.55 -0.85 -2.93
CA SER A 19 -0.14 -1.38 -1.62
C SER A 19 0.84 -2.55 -1.69
N THR A 20 1.34 -2.88 -2.88
CA THR A 20 2.38 -3.91 -3.05
C THR A 20 3.73 -3.35 -2.64
N SER A 21 4.39 -4.02 -1.68
CA SER A 21 5.71 -3.58 -1.20
C SER A 21 6.74 -3.58 -2.31
N PRO A 22 7.51 -2.50 -2.48
CA PRO A 22 8.64 -2.44 -3.40
C PRO A 22 9.68 -3.54 -3.18
N ALA A 23 9.98 -3.88 -1.92
CA ALA A 23 10.91 -4.94 -1.58
C ALA A 23 10.39 -6.33 -2.00
N LEU A 24 9.08 -6.59 -1.85
CA LEU A 24 8.45 -7.82 -2.34
C LEU A 24 8.50 -7.89 -3.88
N MET A 25 8.23 -6.79 -4.57
CA MET A 25 8.34 -6.74 -6.02
C MET A 25 9.77 -7.07 -6.47
N TYR A 26 10.78 -6.48 -5.84
CA TYR A 26 12.17 -6.79 -6.13
C TYR A 26 12.48 -8.28 -5.88
N GLU A 27 12.08 -8.83 -4.75
CA GLU A 27 12.32 -10.24 -4.42
C GLU A 27 11.79 -11.18 -5.50
N GLU A 28 10.53 -11.01 -5.90
CA GLU A 28 9.90 -11.90 -6.86
C GLU A 28 10.46 -11.71 -8.28
N LEU A 29 10.75 -10.48 -8.68
CA LEU A 29 11.35 -10.22 -9.99
C LEU A 29 12.81 -10.68 -10.04
N ARG A 30 13.58 -10.54 -8.95
CA ARG A 30 14.95 -11.05 -8.86
C ARG A 30 15.00 -12.56 -8.96
N LYS A 31 14.12 -13.28 -8.24
CA LYS A 31 13.98 -14.74 -8.34
C LYS A 31 13.65 -15.17 -9.77
N ALA A 32 12.75 -14.48 -10.43
CA ALA A 32 12.36 -14.80 -11.80
C ALA A 32 13.52 -14.56 -12.78
N TYR A 33 14.24 -13.45 -12.64
CA TYR A 33 15.41 -13.14 -13.46
C TYR A 33 16.52 -14.17 -13.27
N ASP A 34 16.85 -14.53 -12.04
CA ASP A 34 17.86 -15.55 -11.72
C ASP A 34 17.47 -16.94 -12.23
N ALA A 35 16.17 -17.20 -12.40
CA ALA A 35 15.63 -18.40 -13.02
C ALA A 35 15.53 -18.29 -14.56
N THR A 36 16.27 -17.36 -15.19
CA THR A 36 16.34 -17.12 -16.64
C THR A 36 15.08 -16.53 -17.31
N ALA A 37 14.14 -15.99 -16.53
CA ALA A 37 12.99 -15.27 -17.08
C ALA A 37 13.36 -13.79 -17.35
N ASP A 38 14.31 -13.57 -18.24
CA ASP A 38 15.02 -12.31 -18.51
C ASP A 38 14.62 -11.62 -19.82
N ARG A 39 13.78 -12.25 -20.66
CA ARG A 39 13.50 -11.78 -22.02
C ARG A 39 12.30 -10.87 -22.16
N ILE A 40 11.20 -11.24 -21.51
CA ILE A 40 9.94 -10.51 -21.61
C ILE A 40 9.36 -10.36 -20.21
N TRP A 41 9.15 -9.10 -19.82
CA TRP A 41 8.49 -8.76 -18.57
C TRP A 41 7.19 -8.02 -18.88
N LEU A 42 6.09 -8.54 -18.37
CA LEU A 42 4.75 -7.97 -18.50
C LEU A 42 4.22 -7.56 -17.14
N LEU A 43 3.67 -6.37 -17.06
CA LEU A 43 3.02 -5.84 -15.85
C LEU A 43 1.53 -5.69 -16.08
N ASN A 44 0.74 -6.31 -15.20
CA ASN A 44 -0.67 -5.97 -15.06
C ASN A 44 -0.79 -4.85 -14.02
N ALA A 45 -1.04 -3.64 -14.48
CA ALA A 45 -1.18 -2.47 -13.63
C ALA A 45 -2.64 -2.13 -13.31
N GLY A 46 -3.62 -2.74 -14.02
CA GLY A 46 -5.01 -2.29 -13.93
C GLY A 46 -5.14 -0.84 -14.36
N ASP A 47 -5.64 0.01 -13.47
CA ASP A 47 -5.67 1.45 -13.68
C ASP A 47 -4.33 2.07 -13.34
N ILE A 48 -3.72 2.76 -14.32
CA ILE A 48 -2.38 3.35 -14.17
C ILE A 48 -2.34 4.36 -13.03
N LYS A 49 -3.38 5.18 -12.89
CA LYS A 49 -3.45 6.26 -11.88
C LYS A 49 -3.22 5.79 -10.44
N ALA A 50 -3.66 4.61 -10.07
CA ALA A 50 -3.41 4.08 -8.74
C ALA A 50 -2.03 3.42 -8.60
N CYS A 51 -1.40 3.04 -9.70
CA CYS A 51 -0.22 2.18 -9.73
C CYS A 51 1.06 2.86 -10.21
N GLU A 52 1.09 4.18 -10.42
CA GLU A 52 2.27 4.89 -10.93
C GLU A 52 3.58 4.50 -10.21
N PRO A 53 3.64 4.46 -8.85
CA PRO A 53 4.88 4.09 -8.18
C PRO A 53 5.33 2.65 -8.46
N ALA A 54 4.37 1.73 -8.56
CA ALA A 54 4.67 0.32 -8.86
C ALA A 54 5.09 0.13 -10.32
N VAL A 55 4.46 0.86 -11.24
CA VAL A 55 4.83 0.86 -12.67
C VAL A 55 6.24 1.42 -12.87
N ASP A 56 6.57 2.55 -12.25
CA ASP A 56 7.88 3.18 -12.33
C ASP A 56 8.98 2.25 -11.80
N LEU A 57 8.78 1.65 -10.63
CA LEU A 57 9.72 0.69 -10.06
C LEU A 57 9.89 -0.56 -10.94
N PHE A 58 8.77 -1.15 -11.41
CA PHE A 58 8.83 -2.32 -12.27
C PHE A 58 9.63 -2.05 -13.55
N LEU A 59 9.39 -0.93 -14.20
CA LEU A 59 10.10 -0.56 -15.44
C LEU A 59 11.58 -0.26 -15.18
N ALA A 60 11.91 0.36 -14.05
CA ALA A 60 13.29 0.58 -13.64
C ALA A 60 14.04 -0.74 -13.41
N MET A 61 13.40 -1.72 -12.74
CA MET A 61 13.96 -3.07 -12.57
C MET A 61 14.05 -3.84 -13.89
N ALA A 62 13.06 -3.71 -14.76
CA ALA A 62 13.08 -4.35 -16.08
C ALA A 62 14.21 -3.80 -16.97
N TYR A 63 14.57 -2.53 -16.79
CA TYR A 63 15.69 -1.91 -17.51
C TYR A 63 17.05 -2.42 -17.00
N ASP A 64 17.24 -2.50 -15.67
CA ASP A 64 18.49 -2.97 -15.05
C ASP A 64 18.25 -3.42 -13.60
N ILE A 65 17.96 -4.71 -13.44
CA ILE A 65 17.67 -5.28 -12.13
C ILE A 65 18.91 -5.37 -11.23
N ASP A 66 20.11 -5.41 -11.82
CA ASP A 66 21.37 -5.52 -11.07
C ASP A 66 21.72 -4.23 -10.31
N ARG A 67 21.02 -3.12 -10.60
CA ARG A 67 21.11 -1.89 -9.80
C ARG A 67 20.33 -1.94 -8.50
N PHE A 68 19.51 -2.97 -8.31
CA PHE A 68 18.62 -3.07 -7.17
C PHE A 68 19.13 -4.08 -6.15
N ASP A 69 18.86 -3.76 -4.89
CA ASP A 69 18.94 -4.61 -3.71
C ASP A 69 17.71 -4.35 -2.84
N TYR A 70 17.53 -5.10 -1.77
CA TYR A 70 16.37 -4.92 -0.89
C TYR A 70 16.26 -3.51 -0.29
N ALA A 71 17.41 -2.91 0.08
CA ALA A 71 17.43 -1.61 0.73
C ALA A 71 17.05 -0.50 -0.25
N ASN A 72 17.64 -0.48 -1.45
CA ASN A 72 17.36 0.58 -2.42
C ASN A 72 16.00 0.40 -3.11
N ALA A 73 15.51 -0.82 -3.28
CA ALA A 73 14.18 -1.10 -3.77
C ALA A 73 13.11 -0.61 -2.77
N ALA A 74 13.26 -0.91 -1.48
CA ALA A 74 12.36 -0.43 -0.43
C ALA A 74 12.31 1.12 -0.37
N ASP A 75 13.44 1.78 -0.63
CA ASP A 75 13.60 3.23 -0.56
C ASP A 75 13.27 3.96 -1.88
N TYR A 76 13.03 3.22 -2.96
CA TYR A 76 12.89 3.77 -4.32
C TYR A 76 11.82 4.84 -4.43
N GLN A 77 10.63 4.59 -3.88
CA GLN A 77 9.54 5.55 -3.95
C GLN A 77 9.85 6.83 -3.17
N ALA A 78 10.45 6.73 -1.99
CA ALA A 78 10.84 7.90 -1.21
C ALA A 78 11.85 8.77 -1.95
N ARG A 79 12.83 8.17 -2.62
CA ARG A 79 13.79 8.86 -3.48
C ARG A 79 13.12 9.52 -4.69
N THR A 80 12.19 8.83 -5.33
CA THR A 80 11.44 9.38 -6.48
C THR A 80 10.61 10.59 -6.05
N LEU A 81 9.87 10.47 -4.94
CA LEU A 81 9.09 11.57 -4.39
C LEU A 81 9.97 12.77 -4.00
N SER A 82 11.15 12.51 -3.41
CA SER A 82 12.06 13.61 -3.03
C SER A 82 12.69 14.32 -4.24
N ARG A 83 12.85 13.64 -5.37
CA ARG A 83 13.28 14.28 -6.62
C ARG A 83 12.19 15.16 -7.23
N ILE A 84 10.91 14.80 -7.02
CA ILE A 84 9.77 15.55 -7.56
C ILE A 84 9.42 16.74 -6.66
N PHE A 85 9.32 16.53 -5.35
CA PHE A 85 8.75 17.50 -4.39
C PHE A 85 9.79 18.19 -3.50
N GLY A 86 11.05 17.78 -3.60
CA GLY A 86 12.17 18.40 -2.88
C GLY A 86 12.89 17.46 -1.92
N SER A 87 14.21 17.55 -1.95
CA SER A 87 15.11 16.71 -1.15
C SER A 87 14.97 16.89 0.37
N GLN A 88 14.46 18.04 0.82
CA GLN A 88 14.17 18.32 2.22
C GLN A 88 13.09 17.42 2.81
N TYR A 89 12.28 16.76 1.98
CA TYR A 89 11.23 15.84 2.42
C TYR A 89 11.67 14.37 2.38
N TYR A 90 12.90 14.05 1.98
CA TYR A 90 13.33 12.67 1.79
C TYR A 90 13.10 11.80 3.02
N ASP A 91 13.56 12.20 4.20
CA ASP A 91 13.40 11.42 5.43
C ASP A 91 11.92 11.25 5.81
N THR A 92 11.11 12.29 5.58
CA THR A 92 9.66 12.22 5.78
C THR A 92 9.00 11.23 4.82
N PHE A 93 9.36 11.26 3.54
CA PHE A 93 8.83 10.31 2.56
C PHE A 93 9.26 8.88 2.86
N ARG A 94 10.51 8.67 3.27
CA ARG A 94 11.03 7.38 3.69
C ARG A 94 10.25 6.82 4.88
N GLU A 95 10.00 7.64 5.90
CA GLU A 95 9.20 7.24 7.06
C GLU A 95 7.77 6.87 6.66
N ILE A 96 7.11 7.69 5.84
CA ILE A 96 5.75 7.44 5.37
C ILE A 96 5.69 6.15 4.56
N THR A 97 6.52 5.98 3.54
CA THR A 97 6.47 4.84 2.63
C THR A 97 6.84 3.53 3.34
N ALA A 98 7.86 3.53 4.19
CA ALA A 98 8.24 2.36 4.97
C ALA A 98 7.09 1.91 5.88
N THR A 99 6.49 2.83 6.63
CA THR A 99 5.35 2.51 7.52
C THR A 99 4.12 2.07 6.71
N PHE A 100 3.82 2.75 5.61
CA PHE A 100 2.68 2.41 4.75
C PHE A 100 2.79 0.99 4.21
N TYR A 101 3.94 0.62 3.65
CA TYR A 101 4.14 -0.72 3.09
C TYR A 101 4.25 -1.80 4.18
N ASP A 102 4.79 -1.51 5.36
CA ASP A 102 4.77 -2.43 6.49
C ASP A 102 3.33 -2.73 6.96
N LEU A 103 2.50 -1.71 7.12
CA LEU A 103 1.09 -1.86 7.45
C LEU A 103 0.30 -2.60 6.36
N ALA A 104 0.60 -2.32 5.08
CA ALA A 104 -0.01 -3.00 3.96
C ALA A 104 0.42 -4.47 3.87
N PHE A 105 1.67 -4.78 4.19
CA PHE A 105 2.18 -6.15 4.23
C PHE A 105 1.51 -6.99 5.32
N GLN A 106 1.26 -6.42 6.49
CA GLN A 106 0.50 -7.08 7.56
C GLN A 106 -0.93 -7.43 7.10
N ARG A 107 -1.61 -6.48 6.47
CA ARG A 107 -2.93 -6.67 5.84
C ARG A 107 -3.16 -5.56 4.84
N LYS A 108 -3.44 -5.92 3.59
CA LYS A 108 -3.76 -4.96 2.54
C LYS A 108 -4.98 -4.12 2.94
N PRO A 109 -4.98 -2.79 2.72
CA PRO A 109 -6.11 -1.94 3.07
C PRO A 109 -7.43 -2.39 2.44
N GLU A 110 -7.41 -2.74 1.17
CA GLU A 110 -8.59 -3.18 0.42
C GLU A 110 -9.11 -4.55 0.87
N LEU A 111 -8.27 -5.34 1.57
CA LEU A 111 -8.64 -6.63 2.14
C LEU A 111 -9.20 -6.54 3.57
N MET A 112 -9.19 -5.33 4.17
CA MET A 112 -9.78 -5.12 5.48
C MET A 112 -11.29 -5.43 5.44
N GLY A 113 -11.77 -6.16 6.43
CA GLY A 113 -13.18 -6.60 6.47
C GLY A 113 -13.49 -7.85 5.63
N TRP A 114 -12.54 -8.41 4.90
CA TRP A 114 -12.66 -9.67 4.19
C TRP A 114 -12.08 -10.81 5.05
N GLY A 115 -12.96 -11.60 5.69
CA GLY A 115 -12.52 -12.74 6.49
C GLY A 115 -12.18 -13.95 5.63
N TYR A 116 -13.06 -14.26 4.69
CA TYR A 116 -12.91 -15.41 3.80
C TYR A 116 -13.28 -15.01 2.37
N GLN A 117 -12.48 -15.37 1.39
CA GLN A 117 -12.64 -14.96 -0.02
C GLN A 117 -14.01 -15.29 -0.61
N TRP A 118 -14.65 -16.31 -0.09
CA TRP A 118 -15.90 -16.86 -0.61
C TRP A 118 -17.06 -16.74 0.37
N ALA A 119 -16.90 -15.99 1.44
CA ALA A 119 -17.97 -15.77 2.40
C ALA A 119 -19.08 -14.89 1.79
N THR A 120 -20.20 -15.52 1.49
CA THR A 120 -21.39 -14.83 1.01
C THR A 120 -22.57 -15.08 1.97
N ASP A 121 -23.52 -14.16 1.98
CA ASP A 121 -24.80 -14.39 2.65
C ASP A 121 -25.71 -15.32 1.81
N LYS A 122 -26.88 -15.65 2.35
CA LYS A 122 -27.86 -16.49 1.66
C LYS A 122 -28.38 -15.94 0.32
N HIS A 123 -28.10 -14.66 0.03
CA HIS A 123 -28.43 -13.99 -1.23
C HIS A 123 -27.23 -13.85 -2.16
N GLY A 124 -26.12 -14.52 -1.88
CA GLY A 124 -24.91 -14.45 -2.67
C GLY A 124 -24.11 -13.16 -2.50
N ARG A 125 -24.45 -12.31 -1.51
CA ARG A 125 -23.73 -11.06 -1.25
C ARG A 125 -22.52 -11.34 -0.39
N GLU A 126 -21.43 -10.69 -0.73
CA GLU A 126 -20.19 -10.75 0.05
C GLU A 126 -20.40 -10.08 1.42
N ARG A 127 -19.84 -10.69 2.46
CA ARG A 127 -19.95 -10.18 3.83
C ARG A 127 -18.64 -9.57 4.26
N ASN A 128 -18.71 -8.37 4.78
CA ASN A 128 -17.64 -7.82 5.60
C ASN A 128 -17.60 -8.58 6.94
N THR A 129 -16.43 -9.02 7.32
CA THR A 129 -16.19 -9.73 8.58
C THR A 129 -15.28 -8.90 9.47
N ASP A 130 -15.29 -9.20 10.76
CA ASP A 130 -14.29 -8.66 11.67
C ASP A 130 -12.90 -9.16 11.25
N THR A 131 -11.89 -8.32 11.43
CA THR A 131 -10.49 -8.67 11.13
C THR A 131 -9.88 -9.48 12.28
N ASP A 132 -8.73 -10.10 12.03
CA ASP A 132 -7.95 -10.80 13.06
C ASP A 132 -7.23 -9.84 14.03
N PHE A 133 -7.22 -8.52 13.77
CA PHE A 133 -6.63 -7.55 14.69
C PHE A 133 -7.43 -7.46 16.00
N SER A 134 -6.80 -7.86 17.10
CA SER A 134 -7.46 -7.88 18.41
C SER A 134 -7.76 -6.48 18.94
N CYS A 135 -8.99 -6.29 19.41
CA CYS A 135 -9.39 -5.08 20.15
C CYS A 135 -8.88 -5.10 21.61
N ALA A 136 -8.69 -6.28 22.20
CA ALA A 136 -8.28 -6.46 23.59
C ALA A 136 -6.79 -6.74 23.74
N ASN A 137 -6.30 -7.80 23.05
CA ASN A 137 -4.94 -8.30 23.24
C ASN A 137 -3.93 -7.48 22.46
N TYR A 138 -2.79 -7.16 23.06
CA TYR A 138 -1.66 -6.44 22.47
C TYR A 138 -2.02 -5.08 21.84
N ARG A 139 -3.27 -4.62 21.99
CA ARG A 139 -3.79 -3.36 21.43
C ARG A 139 -3.62 -3.29 19.89
N GLU A 140 -3.71 -4.41 19.18
CA GLU A 140 -3.38 -4.51 17.76
C GLU A 140 -4.17 -3.53 16.89
N ALA A 141 -5.52 -3.53 17.02
CA ALA A 141 -6.37 -2.63 16.27
C ALA A 141 -6.05 -1.14 16.56
N SER A 142 -5.85 -0.79 17.83
CA SER A 142 -5.53 0.58 18.24
C SER A 142 -4.14 1.03 17.75
N ARG A 143 -3.15 0.14 17.80
CA ARG A 143 -1.79 0.43 17.30
C ARG A 143 -1.81 0.66 15.79
N ARG A 144 -2.50 -0.20 15.04
CA ARG A 144 -2.64 -0.05 13.60
C ARG A 144 -3.29 1.28 13.21
N ILE A 145 -4.38 1.67 13.89
CA ILE A 145 -5.02 2.98 13.69
C ILE A 145 -4.04 4.12 13.99
N ALA A 146 -3.29 4.02 15.10
CA ALA A 146 -2.34 5.06 15.50
C ALA A 146 -1.20 5.25 14.47
N GLU A 147 -0.69 4.17 13.89
CA GLU A 147 0.36 4.25 12.86
C GLU A 147 -0.17 4.88 11.57
N TYR A 148 -1.36 4.52 11.11
CA TYR A 148 -1.99 5.20 9.96
C TYR A 148 -2.25 6.68 10.26
N ASP A 149 -2.75 7.03 11.45
CA ASP A 149 -2.97 8.43 11.86
C ASP A 149 -1.65 9.23 11.89
N ARG A 150 -0.56 8.59 12.35
CA ARG A 150 0.77 9.20 12.38
C ARG A 150 1.26 9.56 10.98
N ILE A 151 1.26 8.61 10.05
CA ILE A 151 1.68 8.90 8.67
C ILE A 151 0.68 9.77 7.92
N GLY A 152 -0.61 9.71 8.27
CA GLY A 152 -1.64 10.61 7.77
C GLY A 152 -1.36 12.07 8.10
N LYS A 153 -0.90 12.36 9.33
CA LYS A 153 -0.47 13.71 9.75
C LYS A 153 0.80 14.17 9.01
N LEU A 154 1.72 13.24 8.70
CA LEU A 154 2.92 13.59 7.95
C LEU A 154 2.59 13.99 6.50
N VAL A 155 1.74 13.23 5.81
CA VAL A 155 1.34 13.61 4.43
C VAL A 155 0.55 14.92 4.42
N GLU A 156 -0.30 15.18 5.42
CA GLU A 156 -1.02 16.44 5.57
C GLU A 156 -0.08 17.62 5.72
N LYS A 157 0.95 17.47 6.58
CA LYS A 157 1.97 18.50 6.77
C LYS A 157 2.74 18.80 5.48
N VAL A 158 3.11 17.79 4.72
CA VAL A 158 3.77 18.01 3.42
C VAL A 158 2.81 18.69 2.45
N MET A 159 1.59 18.20 2.29
CA MET A 159 0.57 18.80 1.42
C MET A 159 0.36 20.28 1.68
N THR A 160 0.31 20.69 2.96
CA THR A 160 0.12 22.08 3.35
C THR A 160 1.29 22.97 2.93
N ASN A 161 2.51 22.44 2.93
CA ASN A 161 3.73 23.20 2.65
C ASN A 161 4.14 23.18 1.16
N LEU A 162 3.53 22.35 0.34
CA LEU A 162 3.83 22.29 -1.09
C LEU A 162 3.22 23.48 -1.85
N PRO A 163 3.91 23.96 -2.92
CA PRO A 163 3.32 24.88 -3.88
C PRO A 163 2.02 24.34 -4.48
N GLU A 164 1.05 25.21 -4.76
CA GLU A 164 -0.26 24.79 -5.30
C GLU A 164 -0.14 23.94 -6.57
N ILE A 165 0.83 24.25 -7.43
CA ILE A 165 1.05 23.53 -8.69
C ILE A 165 1.49 22.08 -8.49
N GLU A 166 2.10 21.74 -7.35
CA GLU A 166 2.60 20.40 -7.03
C GLU A 166 1.57 19.55 -6.29
N LYS A 167 0.59 20.17 -5.63
CA LYS A 167 -0.42 19.48 -4.81
C LYS A 167 -1.20 18.41 -5.54
N PRO A 168 -1.66 18.58 -6.80
CA PRO A 168 -2.38 17.53 -7.51
C PRO A 168 -1.53 16.26 -7.74
N ALA A 169 -0.25 16.42 -8.07
CA ALA A 169 0.67 15.30 -8.25
C ALA A 169 0.96 14.62 -6.90
N PHE A 170 1.21 15.40 -5.84
CA PHE A 170 1.43 14.85 -4.50
C PHE A 170 0.20 14.12 -3.97
N TYR A 171 -1.00 14.68 -4.22
CA TYR A 171 -2.27 14.03 -3.88
C TYR A 171 -2.34 12.64 -4.47
N GLN A 172 -2.06 12.49 -5.76
CA GLN A 172 -2.14 11.22 -6.48
C GLN A 172 -1.08 10.23 -6.02
N LEU A 173 0.18 10.67 -5.89
CA LEU A 173 1.32 9.77 -5.69
C LEU A 173 1.51 9.31 -4.25
N LEU A 174 1.06 10.07 -3.26
CA LEU A 174 1.27 9.71 -1.85
C LEU A 174 0.10 10.04 -0.92
N TYR A 175 -0.48 11.25 -1.04
CA TYR A 175 -1.51 11.68 -0.10
C TYR A 175 -2.75 10.77 -0.13
N TYR A 176 -3.31 10.54 -1.31
CA TYR A 176 -4.49 9.69 -1.48
C TYR A 176 -4.26 8.24 -1.02
N PRO A 177 -3.22 7.51 -1.44
CA PRO A 177 -2.99 6.15 -0.96
C PRO A 177 -2.93 6.04 0.57
N VAL A 178 -2.21 6.96 1.22
CA VAL A 178 -2.07 6.96 2.68
C VAL A 178 -3.40 7.30 3.37
N ARG A 179 -4.07 8.39 2.96
CA ARG A 179 -5.30 8.86 3.60
C ARG A 179 -6.48 7.93 3.36
N ALA A 180 -6.61 7.38 2.15
CA ALA A 180 -7.64 6.39 1.84
C ALA A 180 -7.45 5.12 2.67
N SER A 181 -6.22 4.62 2.79
CA SER A 181 -5.88 3.48 3.63
C SER A 181 -6.18 3.74 5.11
N GLU A 182 -5.83 4.91 5.61
CA GLU A 182 -6.15 5.34 6.98
C GLU A 182 -7.65 5.32 7.24
N GLN A 183 -8.44 5.97 6.38
CA GLN A 183 -9.88 6.07 6.57
C GLN A 183 -10.56 4.70 6.48
N LEU A 184 -10.14 3.85 5.54
CA LEU A 184 -10.67 2.50 5.40
C LEU A 184 -10.36 1.65 6.63
N ASN A 185 -9.12 1.69 7.13
CA ASN A 185 -8.74 0.98 8.34
C ASN A 185 -9.51 1.48 9.57
N LYS A 186 -9.65 2.79 9.76
CA LYS A 186 -10.48 3.37 10.84
C LYS A 186 -11.92 2.90 10.75
N MET A 187 -12.54 2.99 9.59
CA MET A 187 -13.94 2.57 9.39
C MET A 187 -14.15 1.11 9.81
N ILE A 188 -13.31 0.20 9.34
CA ILE A 188 -13.45 -1.24 9.61
C ILE A 188 -13.14 -1.55 11.08
N LEU A 189 -12.02 -1.06 11.61
CA LEU A 189 -11.59 -1.38 12.98
C LEU A 189 -12.44 -0.70 14.05
N ASP A 190 -12.92 0.51 13.82
CA ASP A 190 -13.85 1.17 14.74
C ASP A 190 -15.22 0.47 14.75
N GLY A 191 -15.70 0.02 13.59
CA GLY A 191 -16.90 -0.83 13.50
C GLY A 191 -16.72 -2.16 14.23
N GLN A 192 -15.57 -2.81 14.09
CA GLN A 192 -15.22 -4.02 14.83
C GLN A 192 -15.16 -3.78 16.34
N ARG A 193 -14.53 -2.70 16.78
CA ARG A 193 -14.41 -2.30 18.17
C ARG A 193 -15.78 -2.00 18.79
N ASN A 194 -16.67 -1.33 18.06
CA ASN A 194 -18.04 -1.09 18.49
C ASN A 194 -18.79 -2.40 18.72
N ARG A 195 -18.72 -3.35 17.78
CA ARG A 195 -19.33 -4.68 17.96
C ARG A 195 -18.72 -5.46 19.11
N TRP A 196 -17.43 -5.32 19.34
CA TRP A 196 -16.75 -5.96 20.48
C TRP A 196 -17.26 -5.42 21.80
N TYR A 197 -17.36 -4.09 21.97
CA TYR A 197 -17.92 -3.49 23.19
C TYR A 197 -19.40 -3.85 23.42
N ALA A 198 -20.18 -3.96 22.38
CA ALA A 198 -21.58 -4.33 22.50
C ALA A 198 -21.83 -5.79 22.99
N ARG A 199 -20.78 -6.62 23.00
CA ARG A 199 -20.83 -8.02 23.49
C ARG A 199 -20.32 -8.19 24.91
N GLN A 200 -19.76 -7.13 25.53
CA GLN A 200 -19.30 -7.12 26.92
C GLN A 200 -20.45 -6.80 27.87
#